data_62ecf6a9e509984825003417bccbcdd6
#
_entry.id   62ecf6a9e509984825003417bccbcdd6
#
_cell.length_a   1.000
_cell.length_b   1.000
_cell.length_c   1.000
_cell.angle_alpha   90.00
_cell.angle_beta   90.00
_cell.angle_gamma   90.00
#
_symmetry.space_group_name_H-M   'P 1'
#
loop_
_entity.id
_entity.type
_entity.pdbx_description
1 polymer ?
#
loop_
_entity_poly.entity_id
_entity_poly.type
_entity_poly.pdbx_seq_one_letter_code
_entity_poly.pdbx_strand_id
1 'polypeptide(L)'
;LMTYPILNRYGVQKNIAANIAVGGTMPAITLSLLVLASLKSNFMLDANSSTLWLIARIALFGITIISLFPRIAQFVFKRNNDTTIGFMLVMAMMVISAYLAEWAGLESILGAFLCGAMLNRLVPNLSPVMKQISFVGTNIFVPLFLIGVGMMIDISVVWSGWTTLLVAVVMIGTKLLGKSLAAWLAQLCFRLQSMERQLIFGLTHATAAGTLAIVTIGHNIGLFDANILNASVIMILVLCTLSSFITEHAAKQLALQEEAQLEIEKEDDSWHASIIGDERLDALQ
;
A
#
# COMPACT_ATOMS: atom_id res chain seq x y z
N LEU A 1 4.51 -0.76 -1.93
CA LEU A 1 4.15 -0.98 -0.51
C LEU A 1 4.90 -2.18 0.12
N MET A 2 6.04 -2.56 -0.44
CA MET A 2 6.88 -3.65 0.10
C MET A 2 7.39 -3.35 1.52
N THR A 3 7.53 -2.08 1.89
CA THR A 3 8.01 -1.65 3.21
C THR A 3 6.91 -1.53 4.26
N TYR A 4 5.65 -1.81 3.93
CA TYR A 4 4.53 -1.77 4.89
C TYR A 4 4.71 -2.71 6.09
N PRO A 5 5.31 -3.92 5.97
CA PRO A 5 5.60 -4.77 7.12
C PRO A 5 6.49 -4.13 8.19
N ILE A 6 7.34 -3.18 7.79
CA ILE A 6 8.19 -2.41 8.73
C ILE A 6 7.32 -1.59 9.68
N LEU A 7 6.22 -0.99 9.19
CA LEU A 7 5.28 -0.24 10.03
C LEU A 7 4.64 -1.11 11.11
N ASN A 8 4.30 -2.36 10.75
CA ASN A 8 3.76 -3.33 11.71
C ASN A 8 4.76 -3.66 12.81
N ARG A 9 6.04 -3.78 12.46
CA ARG A 9 7.12 -4.09 13.41
C ARG A 9 7.30 -2.99 14.46
N TYR A 10 7.16 -1.73 14.05
CA TYR A 10 7.31 -0.56 14.93
C TYR A 10 5.99 -0.01 15.48
N GLY A 11 4.85 -0.62 15.16
CA GLY A 11 3.52 -0.22 15.66
C GLY A 11 2.94 1.05 15.04
N VAL A 12 3.64 1.69 14.10
CA VAL A 12 3.27 3.00 13.50
C VAL A 12 2.31 2.90 12.30
N GLN A 13 1.62 1.79 12.11
CA GLN A 13 0.69 1.60 10.99
C GLN A 13 -0.54 2.49 11.03
N LYS A 14 -0.90 3.02 12.21
CA LYS A 14 -2.04 3.94 12.39
C LYS A 14 -1.67 5.40 12.15
N ASN A 15 -0.38 5.70 11.96
CA ASN A 15 0.07 7.06 11.71
C ASN A 15 -0.58 7.63 10.44
N ILE A 16 -0.93 8.91 10.47
CA ILE A 16 -1.58 9.61 9.38
C ILE A 16 -0.74 9.59 8.11
N ALA A 17 0.58 9.67 8.22
CA ALA A 17 1.51 9.61 7.10
C ALA A 17 1.49 8.25 6.39
N ALA A 18 1.38 7.14 7.15
CA ALA A 18 1.22 5.80 6.60
C ALA A 18 -0.08 5.68 5.79
N ASN A 19 -1.18 6.18 6.33
CA ASN A 19 -2.48 6.17 5.65
C ASN A 19 -2.48 7.02 4.37
N ILE A 20 -1.86 8.20 4.39
CA ILE A 20 -1.70 9.07 3.21
C ILE A 20 -0.85 8.37 2.15
N ALA A 21 0.27 7.74 2.53
CA ALA A 21 1.15 7.04 1.60
C ALA A 21 0.43 5.87 0.91
N VAL A 22 -0.26 5.03 1.67
CA VAL A 22 -1.03 3.89 1.14
C VAL A 22 -2.19 4.38 0.27
N GLY A 23 -2.99 5.31 0.79
CA GLY A 23 -4.15 5.86 0.09
C GLY A 23 -3.80 6.59 -1.20
N GLY A 24 -2.65 7.28 -1.26
CA GLY A 24 -2.18 7.97 -2.47
C GLY A 24 -1.51 7.04 -3.48
N THR A 25 -0.83 5.98 -3.03
CA THR A 25 -0.11 5.07 -3.92
C THR A 25 -1.06 4.21 -4.76
N MET A 26 -2.16 3.72 -4.18
CA MET A 26 -3.12 2.86 -4.88
C MET A 26 -3.80 3.55 -6.07
N PRO A 27 -4.40 4.75 -5.94
CA PRO A 27 -4.95 5.48 -7.08
C PRO A 27 -3.88 5.82 -8.12
N ALA A 28 -2.65 6.14 -7.70
CA ALA A 28 -1.57 6.48 -8.62
C ALA A 28 -1.18 5.30 -9.52
N ILE A 29 -1.08 4.09 -8.97
CA ILE A 29 -0.83 2.86 -9.75
C ILE A 29 -1.99 2.59 -10.70
N THR A 30 -3.22 2.70 -10.23
CA THR A 30 -4.43 2.51 -11.05
C THR A 30 -4.47 3.47 -12.22
N LEU A 31 -4.20 4.76 -11.97
CA LEU A 31 -4.16 5.78 -13.02
C LEU A 31 -3.07 5.48 -14.06
N SER A 32 -1.88 5.06 -13.61
CA SER A 32 -0.79 4.66 -14.50
C SER A 32 -1.17 3.49 -15.42
N LEU A 33 -1.87 2.49 -14.88
CA LEU A 33 -2.37 1.36 -15.66
C LEU A 33 -3.47 1.77 -16.65
N LEU A 34 -4.36 2.69 -16.26
CA LEU A 34 -5.37 3.24 -17.16
C LEU A 34 -4.74 4.02 -18.32
N VAL A 35 -3.71 4.82 -18.04
CA VAL A 35 -2.95 5.53 -19.09
C VAL A 35 -2.29 4.51 -20.04
N LEU A 36 -1.65 3.47 -19.49
CA LEU A 36 -1.04 2.42 -20.31
C LEU A 36 -2.08 1.68 -21.17
N ALA A 37 -3.24 1.34 -20.60
CA ALA A 37 -4.32 0.70 -21.35
C ALA A 37 -4.85 1.59 -22.48
N SER A 38 -4.97 2.89 -22.25
CA SER A 38 -5.34 3.86 -23.27
C SER A 38 -4.30 3.97 -24.39
N LEU A 39 -3.02 3.95 -24.04
CA LEU A 39 -1.92 3.92 -25.02
C LEU A 39 -1.96 2.63 -25.84
N LYS A 40 -2.15 1.46 -25.18
CA LYS A 40 -2.28 0.18 -25.86
C LYS A 40 -3.41 0.18 -26.90
N SER A 41 -4.57 0.75 -26.56
CA SER A 41 -5.72 0.86 -27.46
C SER A 41 -5.41 1.68 -28.72
N ASN A 42 -4.57 2.70 -28.61
CA ASN A 42 -4.17 3.54 -29.75
C ASN A 42 -3.06 2.92 -30.62
N PHE A 43 -2.19 2.09 -30.03
CA PHE A 43 -1.06 1.47 -30.75
C PHE A 43 -1.43 0.15 -31.42
N MET A 44 -2.34 -0.62 -30.86
CA MET A 44 -2.90 -1.79 -31.52
C MET A 44 -4.14 -1.34 -32.32
N LEU A 45 -3.99 -1.18 -33.63
CA LEU A 45 -4.98 -0.72 -34.61
C LEU A 45 -6.26 -1.58 -34.69
N ASP A 46 -6.58 -2.40 -33.73
CA ASP A 46 -7.87 -3.05 -33.56
C ASP A 46 -8.86 -2.11 -32.88
N ALA A 47 -9.36 -1.16 -33.67
CA ALA A 47 -10.26 -0.06 -33.27
C ALA A 47 -11.65 -0.51 -32.74
N ASN A 48 -11.84 -1.77 -32.32
CA ASN A 48 -13.15 -2.28 -31.94
C ASN A 48 -13.30 -2.75 -30.48
N SER A 49 -12.24 -2.81 -29.69
CA SER A 49 -12.42 -2.92 -28.22
C SER A 49 -12.38 -1.52 -27.60
N SER A 50 -13.46 -0.80 -27.76
CA SER A 50 -13.59 0.60 -27.40
C SER A 50 -13.15 0.84 -25.95
N THR A 51 -12.43 1.94 -25.72
CA THR A 51 -12.12 2.52 -24.40
C THR A 51 -13.38 2.55 -23.50
N LEU A 52 -14.57 2.69 -24.10
CA LEU A 52 -15.86 2.56 -23.45
C LEU A 52 -16.09 1.19 -22.79
N TRP A 53 -15.65 0.09 -23.43
CA TRP A 53 -15.78 -1.25 -22.87
C TRP A 53 -14.87 -1.46 -21.64
N LEU A 54 -13.66 -0.90 -21.65
CA LEU A 54 -12.76 -0.91 -20.51
C LEU A 54 -13.36 -0.11 -19.34
N ILE A 55 -13.85 1.10 -19.62
CA ILE A 55 -14.52 1.95 -18.62
C ILE A 55 -15.75 1.25 -18.04
N ALA A 56 -16.55 0.59 -18.88
CA ALA A 56 -17.72 -0.17 -18.43
C ALA A 56 -17.34 -1.32 -17.49
N ARG A 57 -16.26 -2.07 -17.79
CA ARG A 57 -15.76 -3.15 -16.92
C ARG A 57 -15.28 -2.61 -15.58
N ILE A 58 -14.53 -1.51 -15.57
CA ILE A 58 -14.05 -0.86 -14.36
C ILE A 58 -15.22 -0.34 -13.51
N ALA A 59 -16.21 0.29 -14.15
CA ALA A 59 -17.42 0.76 -13.48
C ALA A 59 -18.22 -0.41 -12.87
N LEU A 60 -18.39 -1.50 -13.62
CA LEU A 60 -19.08 -2.70 -13.16
C LEU A 60 -18.34 -3.33 -11.96
N PHE A 61 -17.01 -3.45 -12.03
CA PHE A 61 -16.16 -3.90 -10.92
C PHE A 61 -16.36 -3.02 -9.68
N GLY A 62 -16.25 -1.69 -9.82
CA GLY A 62 -16.44 -0.75 -8.72
C GLY A 62 -17.81 -0.86 -8.07
N ILE A 63 -18.89 -0.92 -8.88
CA ILE A 63 -20.25 -1.10 -8.38
C ILE A 63 -20.38 -2.42 -7.62
N THR A 64 -19.82 -3.50 -8.15
CA THR A 64 -19.86 -4.83 -7.52
C THR A 64 -19.17 -4.81 -6.16
N ILE A 65 -17.97 -4.28 -6.07
CA ILE A 65 -17.20 -4.21 -4.82
C ILE A 65 -17.88 -3.33 -3.79
N ILE A 66 -18.38 -2.15 -4.18
CA ILE A 66 -18.97 -1.19 -3.25
C ILE A 66 -20.36 -1.62 -2.79
N SER A 67 -21.15 -2.23 -3.67
CA SER A 67 -22.56 -2.51 -3.37
C SER A 67 -22.82 -3.97 -2.97
N LEU A 68 -22.27 -4.93 -3.67
CA LEU A 68 -22.56 -6.36 -3.47
C LEU A 68 -21.75 -6.96 -2.32
N PHE A 69 -20.46 -6.67 -2.23
CA PHE A 69 -19.57 -7.25 -1.22
C PHE A 69 -19.98 -6.93 0.21
N PRO A 70 -20.26 -5.67 0.60
CA PRO A 70 -20.74 -5.38 1.96
C PRO A 70 -22.06 -6.05 2.29
N ARG A 71 -22.96 -6.19 1.31
CA ARG A 71 -24.27 -6.86 1.53
C ARG A 71 -24.10 -8.35 1.79
N ILE A 72 -23.26 -9.04 0.99
CA ILE A 72 -22.96 -10.45 1.20
C ILE A 72 -22.32 -10.66 2.56
N ALA A 73 -21.31 -9.85 2.89
CA ALA A 73 -20.63 -9.94 4.16
C ALA A 73 -21.56 -9.70 5.35
N GLN A 74 -22.40 -8.67 5.30
CA GLN A 74 -23.41 -8.42 6.33
C GLN A 74 -24.39 -9.56 6.50
N PHE A 75 -24.86 -10.15 5.40
CA PHE A 75 -25.79 -11.28 5.44
C PHE A 75 -25.15 -12.49 6.14
N VAL A 76 -23.91 -12.83 5.82
CA VAL A 76 -23.21 -13.97 6.41
C VAL A 76 -22.85 -13.71 7.87
N PHE A 77 -22.32 -12.53 8.21
CA PHE A 77 -21.96 -12.18 9.59
C PHE A 77 -23.19 -12.08 10.51
N LYS A 78 -24.36 -11.69 10.01
CA LYS A 78 -25.60 -11.70 10.79
C LYS A 78 -26.14 -13.10 11.04
N ARG A 79 -25.87 -14.05 10.14
CA ARG A 79 -26.39 -15.41 10.22
C ARG A 79 -25.47 -16.36 10.99
N ASN A 80 -24.17 -16.10 10.96
CA ASN A 80 -23.16 -16.98 11.56
C ASN A 80 -22.20 -16.14 12.42
N ASN A 81 -22.09 -16.51 13.70
CA ASN A 81 -21.13 -15.91 14.64
C ASN A 81 -19.81 -16.68 14.69
N ASP A 82 -19.62 -17.69 13.83
CA ASP A 82 -18.39 -18.49 13.80
C ASP A 82 -17.24 -17.69 13.18
N THR A 83 -16.17 -17.54 13.94
CA THR A 83 -14.95 -16.84 13.55
C THR A 83 -14.32 -17.47 12.31
N THR A 84 -14.35 -18.79 12.18
CA THR A 84 -13.76 -19.52 11.06
C THR A 84 -14.50 -19.22 9.76
N ILE A 85 -15.83 -19.22 9.81
CA ILE A 85 -16.66 -18.87 8.65
C ILE A 85 -16.42 -17.41 8.24
N GLY A 86 -16.32 -16.51 9.21
CA GLY A 86 -15.99 -15.10 8.96
C GLY A 86 -14.64 -14.92 8.28
N PHE A 87 -13.61 -15.62 8.76
CA PHE A 87 -12.28 -15.61 8.15
C PHE A 87 -12.30 -16.15 6.71
N MET A 88 -12.91 -17.33 6.49
CA MET A 88 -13.02 -17.93 5.16
C MET A 88 -13.77 -17.03 4.19
N LEU A 89 -14.84 -16.38 4.64
CA LEU A 89 -15.60 -15.41 3.82
C LEU A 89 -14.71 -14.27 3.37
N VAL A 90 -13.98 -13.63 4.30
CA VAL A 90 -13.11 -12.50 3.96
C VAL A 90 -12.02 -12.92 2.97
N MET A 91 -11.39 -14.09 3.18
CA MET A 91 -10.38 -14.63 2.27
C MET A 91 -10.96 -14.91 0.88
N ALA A 92 -12.12 -15.55 0.79
CA ALA A 92 -12.79 -15.83 -0.46
C ALA A 92 -13.16 -14.52 -1.21
N MET A 93 -13.73 -13.56 -0.50
CA MET A 93 -14.07 -12.26 -1.09
C MET A 93 -12.83 -11.50 -1.59
N MET A 94 -11.72 -11.55 -0.87
CA MET A 94 -10.46 -10.94 -1.27
C MET A 94 -9.95 -11.57 -2.59
N VAL A 95 -9.94 -12.90 -2.71
CA VAL A 95 -9.50 -13.61 -3.92
C VAL A 95 -10.44 -13.31 -5.10
N ILE A 96 -11.76 -13.36 -4.87
CA ILE A 96 -12.75 -13.05 -5.91
C ILE A 96 -12.61 -11.60 -6.38
N SER A 97 -12.39 -10.66 -5.45
CA SER A 97 -12.18 -9.25 -5.79
C SER A 97 -10.90 -9.03 -6.60
N ALA A 98 -9.82 -9.73 -6.25
CA ALA A 98 -8.56 -9.69 -7.01
C ALA A 98 -8.76 -10.19 -8.45
N TYR A 99 -9.47 -11.30 -8.63
CA TYR A 99 -9.82 -11.85 -9.95
C TYR A 99 -10.73 -10.91 -10.76
N LEU A 100 -11.76 -10.33 -10.12
CA LEU A 100 -12.64 -9.37 -10.78
C LEU A 100 -11.92 -8.09 -11.22
N ALA A 101 -10.94 -7.63 -10.44
CA ALA A 101 -10.09 -6.50 -10.81
C ALA A 101 -9.27 -6.82 -12.07
N GLU A 102 -8.64 -7.98 -12.10
CA GLU A 102 -7.86 -8.45 -13.27
C GLU A 102 -8.74 -8.59 -14.52
N TRP A 103 -9.94 -9.17 -14.38
CA TRP A 103 -10.92 -9.22 -15.45
C TRP A 103 -11.34 -7.83 -15.95
N ALA A 104 -11.43 -6.84 -15.04
CA ALA A 104 -11.72 -5.46 -15.39
C ALA A 104 -10.53 -4.72 -16.04
N GLY A 105 -9.35 -5.35 -16.14
CA GLY A 105 -8.13 -4.75 -16.66
C GLY A 105 -7.34 -3.94 -15.64
N LEU A 106 -7.65 -4.13 -14.34
CA LEU A 106 -6.96 -3.52 -13.21
C LEU A 106 -5.97 -4.53 -12.61
N GLU A 107 -5.11 -4.06 -11.72
CA GLU A 107 -4.18 -4.91 -10.97
C GLU A 107 -4.91 -5.67 -9.85
N SER A 108 -4.65 -6.98 -9.70
CA SER A 108 -5.27 -7.85 -8.68
C SER A 108 -5.13 -7.29 -7.26
N ILE A 109 -3.98 -6.66 -6.96
CA ILE A 109 -3.69 -6.03 -5.67
C ILE A 109 -4.72 -4.93 -5.34
N LEU A 110 -5.12 -4.13 -6.35
CA LEU A 110 -6.16 -3.11 -6.17
C LEU A 110 -7.50 -3.72 -5.78
N GLY A 111 -7.86 -4.85 -6.40
CA GLY A 111 -9.08 -5.58 -6.07
C GLY A 111 -9.09 -6.04 -4.62
N ALA A 112 -8.03 -6.69 -4.18
CA ALA A 112 -7.89 -7.14 -2.79
C ALA A 112 -7.92 -5.97 -1.80
N PHE A 113 -7.26 -4.84 -2.12
CA PHE A 113 -7.25 -3.63 -1.30
C PHE A 113 -8.65 -3.03 -1.16
N LEU A 114 -9.38 -2.86 -2.27
CA LEU A 114 -10.74 -2.30 -2.24
C LEU A 114 -11.70 -3.21 -1.45
N CYS A 115 -11.58 -4.53 -1.60
CA CYS A 115 -12.33 -5.49 -0.79
C CYS A 115 -12.06 -5.26 0.70
N GLY A 116 -10.79 -5.21 1.11
CA GLY A 116 -10.40 -4.95 2.49
C GLY A 116 -10.94 -3.61 3.03
N ALA A 117 -10.86 -2.55 2.23
CA ALA A 117 -11.38 -1.23 2.59
C ALA A 117 -12.91 -1.23 2.79
N MET A 118 -13.66 -1.96 1.95
CA MET A 118 -15.12 -2.08 2.08
C MET A 118 -15.51 -2.95 3.28
N LEU A 119 -14.77 -4.00 3.58
CA LEU A 119 -15.02 -4.89 4.71
C LEU A 119 -14.54 -4.33 6.06
N ASN A 120 -13.69 -3.33 6.07
CA ASN A 120 -13.12 -2.75 7.29
C ASN A 120 -14.19 -2.27 8.30
N ARG A 121 -15.35 -1.80 7.81
CA ARG A 121 -16.47 -1.40 8.67
C ARG A 121 -17.21 -2.58 9.31
N LEU A 122 -17.09 -3.78 8.74
CA LEU A 122 -17.81 -4.98 9.17
C LEU A 122 -16.95 -5.90 10.02
N VAL A 123 -15.61 -5.79 9.90
CA VAL A 123 -14.63 -6.56 10.65
C VAL A 123 -13.82 -5.60 11.53
N PRO A 124 -14.25 -5.35 12.79
CA PRO A 124 -13.53 -4.47 13.71
C PRO A 124 -12.10 -4.96 13.96
N ASN A 125 -11.17 -4.03 14.18
CA ASN A 125 -9.74 -4.32 14.39
C ASN A 125 -9.44 -5.28 15.56
N LEU A 126 -10.31 -5.29 16.59
CA LEU A 126 -10.16 -6.17 17.76
C LEU A 126 -10.92 -7.49 17.63
N SER A 127 -11.63 -7.71 16.52
CA SER A 127 -12.42 -8.94 16.32
C SER A 127 -11.53 -10.18 16.20
N PRO A 128 -12.03 -11.37 16.63
CA PRO A 128 -11.32 -12.63 16.43
C PRO A 128 -11.00 -12.91 14.95
N VAL A 129 -11.89 -12.51 14.03
CA VAL A 129 -11.69 -12.63 12.58
C VAL A 129 -10.50 -11.83 12.14
N MET A 130 -10.35 -10.56 12.60
CA MET A 130 -9.22 -9.72 12.26
C MET A 130 -7.89 -10.27 12.79
N LYS A 131 -7.89 -10.90 13.97
CA LYS A 131 -6.71 -11.58 14.51
C LYS A 131 -6.24 -12.72 13.60
N GLN A 132 -7.17 -13.54 13.08
CA GLN A 132 -6.84 -14.61 12.14
C GLN A 132 -6.32 -14.06 10.82
N ILE A 133 -6.97 -13.02 10.27
CA ILE A 133 -6.51 -12.34 9.04
C ILE A 133 -5.09 -11.79 9.21
N SER A 134 -4.83 -11.10 10.33
CA SER A 134 -3.52 -10.54 10.63
C SER A 134 -2.46 -11.63 10.81
N PHE A 135 -2.80 -12.72 11.47
CA PHE A 135 -1.88 -13.85 11.65
C PHE A 135 -1.46 -14.46 10.31
N VAL A 136 -2.42 -14.80 9.45
CA VAL A 136 -2.15 -15.39 8.13
C VAL A 136 -1.44 -14.38 7.22
N GLY A 137 -1.88 -13.12 7.24
CA GLY A 137 -1.26 -12.05 6.47
C GLY A 137 0.21 -11.86 6.82
N THR A 138 0.52 -11.68 8.10
CA THR A 138 1.87 -11.38 8.55
C THR A 138 2.82 -12.57 8.49
N ASN A 139 2.34 -13.78 8.86
CA ASN A 139 3.21 -14.94 9.00
C ASN A 139 3.31 -15.81 7.74
N ILE A 140 2.35 -15.70 6.81
CA ILE A 140 2.33 -16.51 5.59
C ILE A 140 2.43 -15.63 4.35
N PHE A 141 1.49 -14.71 4.14
CA PHE A 141 1.44 -13.95 2.88
C PHE A 141 2.56 -12.95 2.72
N VAL A 142 2.95 -12.24 3.78
CA VAL A 142 4.04 -11.26 3.70
C VAL A 142 5.38 -11.92 3.38
N PRO A 143 5.84 -13.01 4.05
CA PRO A 143 7.07 -13.68 3.68
C PRO A 143 7.03 -14.26 2.27
N LEU A 144 5.93 -14.92 1.87
CA LEU A 144 5.79 -15.45 0.51
C LEU A 144 5.83 -14.34 -0.55
N PHE A 145 5.19 -13.21 -0.29
CA PHE A 145 5.23 -12.05 -1.17
C PHE A 145 6.66 -11.50 -1.32
N LEU A 146 7.40 -11.36 -0.22
CA LEU A 146 8.78 -10.87 -0.24
C LEU A 146 9.71 -11.81 -1.00
N ILE A 147 9.57 -13.12 -0.80
CA ILE A 147 10.33 -14.14 -1.55
C ILE A 147 9.95 -14.06 -3.04
N GLY A 148 8.67 -14.03 -3.37
CA GLY A 148 8.19 -13.94 -4.75
C GLY A 148 8.73 -12.71 -5.48
N VAL A 149 8.70 -11.55 -4.84
CA VAL A 149 9.29 -10.34 -5.42
C VAL A 149 10.81 -10.46 -5.57
N GLY A 150 11.49 -11.05 -4.57
CA GLY A 150 12.94 -11.30 -4.65
C GLY A 150 13.32 -12.17 -5.84
N MET A 151 12.53 -13.21 -6.14
CA MET A 151 12.75 -14.10 -7.29
C MET A 151 12.49 -13.43 -8.66
N MET A 152 11.70 -12.37 -8.71
CA MET A 152 11.45 -11.61 -9.94
C MET A 152 12.63 -10.70 -10.33
N ILE A 153 13.55 -10.46 -9.42
CA ILE A 153 14.69 -9.57 -9.65
C ILE A 153 15.87 -10.38 -10.22
N ASP A 154 16.17 -10.16 -11.48
CA ASP A 154 17.37 -10.71 -12.13
C ASP A 154 18.55 -9.74 -11.99
N ILE A 155 19.48 -10.06 -11.09
CA ILE A 155 20.65 -9.22 -10.81
C ILE A 155 21.64 -9.20 -12.00
N SER A 156 21.61 -10.19 -12.89
CA SER A 156 22.49 -10.25 -14.07
C SER A 156 22.29 -9.06 -15.01
N VAL A 157 21.08 -8.46 -14.96
CA VAL A 157 20.70 -7.28 -15.74
C VAL A 157 21.57 -6.05 -15.45
N VAL A 158 22.18 -5.97 -14.26
CA VAL A 158 23.10 -4.86 -13.91
C VAL A 158 24.31 -4.81 -14.86
N TRP A 159 24.68 -5.93 -15.45
CA TRP A 159 25.80 -6.05 -16.38
C TRP A 159 25.40 -5.92 -17.86
N SER A 160 24.15 -5.57 -18.17
CA SER A 160 23.59 -5.56 -19.53
C SER A 160 24.09 -4.43 -20.44
N GLY A 161 24.96 -3.53 -19.94
CA GLY A 161 25.63 -2.51 -20.74
C GLY A 161 25.45 -1.07 -20.23
N TRP A 162 26.29 -0.17 -20.73
CA TRP A 162 26.34 1.23 -20.30
C TRP A 162 25.03 2.00 -20.57
N THR A 163 24.38 1.74 -21.69
CA THR A 163 23.11 2.37 -22.07
C THR A 163 21.99 2.04 -21.06
N THR A 164 21.88 0.77 -20.65
CA THR A 164 20.91 0.33 -19.65
C THR A 164 21.15 1.02 -18.31
N LEU A 165 22.41 1.15 -17.87
CA LEU A 165 22.76 1.86 -16.64
C LEU A 165 22.40 3.35 -16.71
N LEU A 166 22.67 4.00 -17.84
CA LEU A 166 22.36 5.41 -18.03
C LEU A 166 20.84 5.66 -17.98
N VAL A 167 20.05 4.81 -18.65
CA VAL A 167 18.60 4.84 -18.59
C VAL A 167 18.11 4.61 -17.16
N ALA A 168 18.69 3.63 -16.43
CA ALA A 168 18.33 3.36 -15.04
C ALA A 168 18.57 4.58 -14.13
N VAL A 169 19.73 5.27 -14.27
CA VAL A 169 20.04 6.48 -13.49
C VAL A 169 19.03 7.58 -13.75
N VAL A 170 18.67 7.82 -15.00
CA VAL A 170 17.65 8.83 -15.36
C VAL A 170 16.29 8.46 -14.76
N MET A 171 15.86 7.20 -14.87
CA MET A 171 14.60 6.72 -14.29
C MET A 171 14.59 6.84 -12.76
N ILE A 172 15.68 6.46 -12.09
CA ILE A 172 15.84 6.61 -10.64
C ILE A 172 15.74 8.08 -10.25
N GLY A 173 16.51 8.96 -10.91
CA GLY A 173 16.52 10.40 -10.65
C GLY A 173 15.12 11.03 -10.81
N THR A 174 14.44 10.74 -11.90
CA THR A 174 13.09 11.24 -12.17
C THR A 174 12.09 10.77 -11.12
N LYS A 175 12.13 9.49 -10.76
CA LYS A 175 11.23 8.92 -9.74
C LYS A 175 11.52 9.49 -8.34
N LEU A 176 12.79 9.64 -7.97
CA LEU A 176 13.18 10.27 -6.71
C LEU A 176 12.68 11.72 -6.62
N LEU A 177 12.89 12.53 -7.67
CA LEU A 177 12.43 13.90 -7.71
C LEU A 177 10.90 14.00 -7.61
N GLY A 178 10.18 13.24 -8.43
CA GLY A 178 8.72 13.25 -8.42
C GLY A 178 8.11 12.85 -7.07
N LYS A 179 8.65 11.81 -6.45
CA LYS A 179 8.18 11.33 -5.14
C LYS A 179 8.62 12.24 -3.98
N SER A 180 9.81 12.83 -4.06
CA SER A 180 10.25 13.85 -3.08
C SER A 180 9.33 15.05 -3.11
N LEU A 181 8.99 15.53 -4.30
CA LEU A 181 8.06 16.65 -4.48
C LEU A 181 6.67 16.30 -3.94
N ALA A 182 6.16 15.09 -4.23
CA ALA A 182 4.88 14.64 -3.71
C ALA A 182 4.86 14.54 -2.18
N ALA A 183 5.92 14.00 -1.56
CA ALA A 183 6.05 13.94 -0.11
C ALA A 183 6.16 15.33 0.53
N TRP A 184 6.85 16.28 -0.14
CA TRP A 184 6.95 17.66 0.31
C TRP A 184 5.59 18.39 0.21
N LEU A 185 4.87 18.21 -0.89
CA LEU A 185 3.52 18.76 -1.04
C LEU A 185 2.55 18.18 0.00
N ALA A 186 2.62 16.87 0.27
CA ALA A 186 1.83 16.23 1.32
C ALA A 186 2.14 16.85 2.70
N GLN A 187 3.43 17.09 3.00
CA GLN A 187 3.83 17.75 4.23
C GLN A 187 3.20 19.14 4.36
N LEU A 188 3.21 19.95 3.30
CA LEU A 188 2.61 21.29 3.32
C LEU A 188 1.08 21.25 3.47
N CYS A 189 0.41 20.36 2.72
CA CYS A 189 -1.06 20.27 2.73
C CYS A 189 -1.61 19.75 4.07
N PHE A 190 -0.95 18.76 4.66
CA PHE A 190 -1.40 18.12 5.88
C PHE A 190 -0.66 18.57 7.14
N ARG A 191 0.27 19.53 7.02
CA ARG A 191 1.09 20.05 8.12
C ARG A 191 1.84 18.96 8.89
N LEU A 192 2.42 18.02 8.14
CA LEU A 192 3.10 16.86 8.70
C LEU A 192 4.47 17.22 9.26
N GLN A 193 4.94 16.40 10.22
CA GLN A 193 6.30 16.50 10.73
C GLN A 193 7.34 16.01 9.72
N SER A 194 8.60 16.37 9.94
CA SER A 194 9.70 15.98 9.05
C SER A 194 9.88 14.47 8.93
N MET A 195 9.69 13.73 10.04
CA MET A 195 9.77 12.26 10.06
C MET A 195 8.59 11.60 9.32
N GLU A 196 7.40 12.17 9.42
CA GLU A 196 6.21 11.73 8.68
C GLU A 196 6.39 11.91 7.17
N ARG A 197 7.00 13.02 6.72
CA ARG A 197 7.38 13.21 5.32
C ARG A 197 8.35 12.13 4.84
N GLN A 198 9.39 11.81 5.64
CA GLN A 198 10.33 10.75 5.31
C GLN A 198 9.65 9.38 5.23
N LEU A 199 8.68 9.13 6.10
CA LEU A 199 7.87 7.91 6.06
C LEU A 199 7.05 7.83 4.76
N ILE A 200 6.37 8.91 4.35
CA ILE A 200 5.65 8.97 3.06
C ILE A 200 6.61 8.73 1.90
N PHE A 201 7.75 9.40 1.90
CA PHE A 201 8.77 9.24 0.87
C PHE A 201 9.22 7.77 0.77
N GLY A 202 9.61 7.15 1.88
CA GLY A 202 10.01 5.76 1.92
C GLY A 202 8.91 4.80 1.40
N LEU A 203 7.70 4.87 1.96
CA LEU A 203 6.59 3.99 1.60
C LEU A 203 6.19 4.10 0.12
N THR A 204 6.21 5.29 -0.45
CA THR A 204 5.77 5.51 -1.84
C THR A 204 6.78 5.06 -2.88
N HIS A 205 8.07 4.90 -2.53
CA HIS A 205 9.09 4.40 -3.44
C HIS A 205 9.11 2.88 -3.61
N ALA A 206 8.66 2.13 -2.60
CA ALA A 206 8.65 0.67 -2.58
C ALA A 206 7.52 0.09 -3.47
N THR A 207 7.49 0.46 -4.74
CA THR A 207 6.52 -0.03 -5.74
C THR A 207 7.23 -0.90 -6.77
N ALA A 208 7.37 -2.20 -6.52
CA ALA A 208 7.99 -3.13 -7.45
C ALA A 208 6.99 -3.74 -8.43
N ALA A 209 5.96 -4.42 -7.91
CA ALA A 209 5.02 -5.20 -8.73
C ALA A 209 4.30 -4.34 -9.78
N GLY A 210 3.71 -3.20 -9.38
CA GLY A 210 3.02 -2.30 -10.32
C GLY A 210 3.95 -1.72 -11.37
N THR A 211 5.21 -1.38 -11.02
CA THR A 211 6.19 -0.88 -11.98
C THR A 211 6.58 -1.97 -12.98
N LEU A 212 6.86 -3.20 -12.50
CA LEU A 212 7.17 -4.33 -13.38
C LEU A 212 5.99 -4.65 -14.31
N ALA A 213 4.76 -4.68 -13.80
CA ALA A 213 3.58 -4.93 -14.62
C ALA A 213 3.46 -3.90 -15.77
N ILE A 214 3.60 -2.60 -15.46
CA ILE A 214 3.53 -1.52 -16.46
C ILE A 214 4.62 -1.69 -17.51
N VAL A 215 5.86 -1.94 -17.10
CA VAL A 215 6.99 -2.03 -18.03
C VAL A 215 6.93 -3.30 -18.86
N THR A 216 6.54 -4.44 -18.29
CA THR A 216 6.38 -5.70 -19.00
C THR A 216 5.25 -5.60 -20.04
N ILE A 217 4.11 -5.03 -19.67
CA ILE A 217 3.01 -4.80 -20.62
C ILE A 217 3.48 -3.87 -21.74
N GLY A 218 4.14 -2.75 -21.39
CA GLY A 218 4.66 -1.80 -22.36
C GLY A 218 5.69 -2.42 -23.31
N HIS A 219 6.54 -3.32 -22.82
CA HIS A 219 7.48 -4.09 -23.64
C HIS A 219 6.77 -5.06 -24.57
N ASN A 220 5.79 -5.82 -24.07
CA ASN A 220 5.04 -6.79 -24.87
C ASN A 220 4.23 -6.17 -26.01
N ILE A 221 3.79 -4.92 -25.86
CA ILE A 221 3.11 -4.15 -26.94
C ILE A 221 4.07 -3.35 -27.82
N GLY A 222 5.40 -3.51 -27.63
CA GLY A 222 6.42 -2.82 -28.43
C GLY A 222 6.61 -1.34 -28.12
N LEU A 223 6.04 -0.84 -27.00
CA LEU A 223 6.19 0.55 -26.58
C LEU A 223 7.55 0.82 -25.91
N PHE A 224 8.09 -0.17 -25.19
CA PHE A 224 9.38 -0.11 -24.51
C PHE A 224 10.35 -1.14 -25.05
N ASP A 225 11.61 -0.74 -25.22
CA ASP A 225 12.67 -1.66 -25.59
C ASP A 225 13.23 -2.47 -24.39
N ALA A 226 14.08 -3.45 -24.67
CA ALA A 226 14.67 -4.28 -23.65
C ALA A 226 15.54 -3.47 -22.67
N ASN A 227 16.15 -2.35 -23.10
CA ASN A 227 16.95 -1.50 -22.20
C ASN A 227 16.09 -0.84 -21.13
N ILE A 228 14.88 -0.38 -21.48
CA ILE A 228 13.93 0.20 -20.52
C ILE A 228 13.45 -0.86 -19.52
N LEU A 229 13.15 -2.08 -20.00
CA LEU A 229 12.74 -3.18 -19.13
C LEU A 229 13.87 -3.50 -18.12
N ASN A 230 15.08 -3.70 -18.60
CA ASN A 230 16.25 -4.00 -17.79
C ASN A 230 16.59 -2.84 -16.82
N ALA A 231 16.56 -1.60 -17.29
CA ALA A 231 16.76 -0.41 -16.46
C ALA A 231 15.71 -0.30 -15.35
N SER A 232 14.49 -0.72 -15.61
CA SER A 232 13.41 -0.73 -14.61
C SER A 232 13.67 -1.73 -13.50
N VAL A 233 14.26 -2.89 -13.80
CA VAL A 233 14.65 -3.87 -12.78
C VAL A 233 15.74 -3.29 -11.87
N ILE A 234 16.78 -2.65 -12.45
CA ILE A 234 17.83 -1.96 -11.69
C ILE A 234 17.22 -0.86 -10.80
N MET A 235 16.33 -0.03 -11.37
CA MET A 235 15.62 1.02 -10.63
C MET A 235 14.85 0.47 -9.45
N ILE A 236 14.11 -0.63 -9.63
CA ILE A 236 13.33 -1.26 -8.56
C ILE A 236 14.25 -1.74 -7.44
N LEU A 237 15.35 -2.43 -7.78
CA LEU A 237 16.30 -2.94 -6.81
C LEU A 237 16.89 -1.80 -5.96
N VAL A 238 17.37 -0.75 -6.59
CA VAL A 238 17.96 0.41 -5.89
C VAL A 238 16.92 1.13 -5.03
N LEU A 239 15.76 1.42 -5.59
CA LEU A 239 14.73 2.18 -4.88
C LEU A 239 14.06 1.39 -3.76
N CYS A 240 13.85 0.08 -3.90
CA CYS A 240 13.30 -0.75 -2.82
C CYS A 240 14.28 -0.88 -1.66
N THR A 241 15.57 -1.01 -1.95
CA THR A 241 16.61 -1.04 -0.91
C THR A 241 16.68 0.30 -0.16
N LEU A 242 16.79 1.41 -0.91
CA LEU A 242 16.82 2.76 -0.33
C LEU A 242 15.55 3.06 0.48
N SER A 243 14.39 2.71 -0.06
CA SER A 243 13.09 2.85 0.57
C SER A 243 13.01 2.09 1.91
N SER A 244 13.54 0.88 1.98
CA SER A 244 13.51 0.08 3.20
C SER A 244 14.29 0.75 4.32
N PHE A 245 15.49 1.25 4.06
CA PHE A 245 16.31 1.97 5.05
C PHE A 245 15.63 3.27 5.51
N ILE A 246 15.10 4.07 4.58
CA ILE A 246 14.42 5.33 4.93
C ILE A 246 13.15 5.07 5.73
N THR A 247 12.34 4.08 5.33
CA THR A 247 11.12 3.72 6.05
C THR A 247 11.42 3.19 7.45
N GLU A 248 12.44 2.34 7.59
CA GLU A 248 12.84 1.80 8.90
C GLU A 248 13.31 2.92 9.83
N HIS A 249 14.17 3.82 9.34
CA HIS A 249 14.63 4.96 10.12
C HIS A 249 13.47 5.85 10.58
N ALA A 250 12.59 6.24 9.65
CA ALA A 250 11.44 7.10 9.96
C ALA A 250 10.46 6.42 10.92
N ALA A 251 10.14 5.14 10.71
CA ALA A 251 9.24 4.37 11.56
C ALA A 251 9.78 4.23 12.99
N LYS A 252 11.08 3.96 13.13
CA LYS A 252 11.74 3.87 14.45
C LYS A 252 11.68 5.20 15.20
N GLN A 253 11.97 6.31 14.52
CA GLN A 253 11.93 7.64 15.16
C GLN A 253 10.52 8.03 15.57
N LEU A 254 9.51 7.74 14.74
CA LEU A 254 8.12 8.01 15.08
C LEU A 254 7.64 7.16 16.26
N ALA A 255 8.02 5.87 16.34
CA ALA A 255 7.70 5.02 17.47
C ALA A 255 8.29 5.55 18.78
N LEU A 256 9.56 5.97 18.76
CA LEU A 256 10.20 6.58 19.94
C LEU A 256 9.53 7.89 20.36
N GLN A 257 9.06 8.70 19.42
CA GLN A 257 8.32 9.94 19.72
C GLN A 257 6.94 9.64 20.32
N GLU A 258 6.22 8.63 19.81
CA GLU A 258 4.95 8.20 20.38
C GLU A 258 5.11 7.63 21.81
N GLU A 259 6.15 6.84 22.06
CA GLU A 259 6.46 6.31 23.39
C GLU A 259 6.78 7.45 24.38
N ALA A 260 7.63 8.40 23.98
CA ALA A 260 7.99 9.54 24.83
C ALA A 260 6.77 10.45 25.15
N GLN A 261 5.86 10.63 24.19
CA GLN A 261 4.62 11.38 24.43
C GLN A 261 3.70 10.67 25.43
N LEU A 262 3.56 9.35 25.31
CA LEU A 262 2.76 8.54 26.25
C LEU A 262 3.33 8.52 27.67
N GLU A 263 4.65 8.59 27.82
CA GLU A 263 5.29 8.70 29.15
C GLU A 263 4.99 10.05 29.78
N ILE A 264 5.11 11.15 29.04
CA ILE A 264 4.80 12.50 29.53
C ILE A 264 3.32 12.61 29.93
N GLU A 265 2.40 12.07 29.12
CA GLU A 265 0.97 12.08 29.42
C GLU A 265 0.64 11.29 30.70
N LYS A 266 1.29 10.16 30.92
CA LYS A 266 1.14 9.37 32.15
C LYS A 266 1.69 10.10 33.40
N GLU A 267 2.80 10.80 33.26
CA GLU A 267 3.34 11.61 34.34
C GLU A 267 2.43 12.77 34.70
N ASP A 268 1.85 13.46 33.72
CA ASP A 268 0.93 14.57 33.90
C ASP A 268 -0.38 14.10 34.58
N ASP A 269 -0.96 12.98 34.11
CA ASP A 269 -2.13 12.35 34.71
C ASP A 269 -1.88 11.93 36.16
N SER A 270 -0.70 11.38 36.46
CA SER A 270 -0.32 10.98 37.83
C SER A 270 -0.16 12.18 38.76
N TRP A 271 0.38 13.28 38.23
CA TRP A 271 0.54 14.54 38.97
C TRP A 271 -0.82 15.19 39.27
N HIS A 272 -1.72 15.25 38.29
CA HIS A 272 -3.10 15.72 38.50
C HIS A 272 -3.87 14.87 39.51
N ALA A 273 -3.72 13.56 39.46
CA ALA A 273 -4.34 12.66 40.43
C ALA A 273 -3.82 12.87 41.86
N SER A 274 -2.53 13.20 42.05
CA SER A 274 -1.93 13.48 43.34
C SER A 274 -2.45 14.79 43.98
N ILE A 275 -2.61 15.84 43.14
CA ILE A 275 -3.15 17.14 43.63
C ILE A 275 -4.61 16.99 44.06
N ILE A 276 -5.45 16.30 43.30
CA ILE A 276 -6.87 16.08 43.63
C ILE A 276 -6.98 15.22 44.91
N GLY A 277 -6.05 14.29 45.12
CA GLY A 277 -5.96 13.50 46.34
C GLY A 277 -5.65 14.34 47.58
N ASP A 278 -4.69 15.26 47.51
CA ASP A 278 -4.30 16.16 48.61
C ASP A 278 -5.41 17.17 48.94
N GLU A 279 -6.06 17.79 47.94
CA GLU A 279 -7.20 18.70 48.17
C GLU A 279 -8.37 18.01 48.89
N ARG A 280 -8.60 16.72 48.65
CA ARG A 280 -9.66 15.97 49.35
C ARG A 280 -9.28 15.64 50.80
N LEU A 281 -8.01 15.45 51.08
CA LEU A 281 -7.53 15.22 52.44
C LEU A 281 -7.59 16.51 53.28
N ASP A 282 -7.27 17.66 52.68
CA ASP A 282 -7.38 18.96 53.36
C ASP A 282 -8.84 19.39 53.61
N ALA A 283 -9.77 18.96 52.76
CA ALA A 283 -11.19 19.25 52.95
C ALA A 283 -11.88 18.36 54.00
N LEU A 284 -11.21 17.35 54.53
CA LEU A 284 -11.72 16.43 55.56
C LEU A 284 -11.12 16.71 56.95
N GLN A 285 -10.20 17.66 57.10
CA GLN A 285 -9.69 18.24 58.37
C GLN A 285 -10.44 19.54 58.71
#